data_0cbf210453a45a77a545534840271bac
#
_entry.id   0cbf210453a45a77a545534840271bac
#
_cell.length_a   1.000
_cell.length_b   1.000
_cell.length_c   1.000
_cell.angle_alpha   90.00
_cell.angle_beta   90.00
_cell.angle_gamma   90.00
#
_symmetry.space_group_name_H-M   'P 1'
#
loop_
_entity.id
_entity.type
_entity.pdbx_description
1 polymer ?
#
loop_
_entity_poly.entity_id
_entity_poly.type
_entity_poly.pdbx_seq_one_letter_code
_entity_poly.pdbx_strand_id
1 'polypeptide(L)'
;KILTTALFSVALLGRTLGKRRWVALVVLTAGIATVQASQMHSDGSGDAGEKNVPLGLMMISIVASLSGFAGVYFEKVLKGSPISLWTRNVHLALFSVATVGLQVVSGDFEEACPHSLIEYLVQGLGPVAWAYVIIQAAGGLLIAAVIKYADNILKAFATSVAILVIALVSSLFFGFALSTLFF
;
A
#
# COMPACT_ATOMS: atom_id res chain seq x y z
N LYS A 1 -1.18 9.21 -3.60
CA LYS A 1 0.03 8.51 -3.15
C LYS A 1 1.19 8.66 -4.14
N ILE A 2 1.02 8.37 -5.45
CA ILE A 2 2.10 8.45 -6.46
C ILE A 2 2.65 9.87 -6.56
N LEU A 3 1.77 10.87 -6.64
CA LEU A 3 2.15 12.29 -6.72
C LEU A 3 2.87 12.75 -5.44
N THR A 4 2.37 12.38 -4.26
CA THR A 4 2.99 12.70 -2.97
C THR A 4 4.37 12.04 -2.84
N THR A 5 4.52 10.78 -3.27
CA THR A 5 5.82 10.10 -3.34
C THR A 5 6.80 10.84 -4.25
N ALA A 6 6.36 11.32 -5.41
CA ALA A 6 7.22 12.08 -6.32
C ALA A 6 7.66 13.42 -5.72
N LEU A 7 6.74 14.15 -5.07
CA LEU A 7 7.05 15.40 -4.35
C LEU A 7 8.08 15.17 -3.24
N PHE A 8 7.87 14.16 -2.40
CA PHE A 8 8.83 13.84 -1.33
C PHE A 8 10.17 13.33 -1.88
N SER A 9 10.19 12.61 -3.02
CA SER A 9 11.44 12.21 -3.67
C SER A 9 12.28 13.41 -4.12
N VAL A 10 11.63 14.43 -4.64
CA VAL A 10 12.31 15.70 -5.00
C VAL A 10 12.81 16.42 -3.74
N ALA A 11 11.95 16.51 -2.71
CA ALA A 11 12.28 17.28 -1.50
C ALA A 11 13.35 16.60 -0.62
N LEU A 12 13.26 15.27 -0.42
CA LEU A 12 14.13 14.54 0.53
C LEU A 12 15.37 13.94 -0.11
N LEU A 13 15.29 13.49 -1.36
CA LEU A 13 16.41 12.89 -2.09
C LEU A 13 17.10 13.87 -3.05
N GLY A 14 16.60 15.11 -3.19
CA GLY A 14 17.16 16.09 -4.12
C GLY A 14 17.06 15.67 -5.58
N ARG A 15 16.13 14.78 -5.95
CA ARG A 15 16.00 14.29 -7.33
C ARG A 15 15.41 15.35 -8.23
N THR A 16 16.01 15.53 -9.38
CA THR A 16 15.43 16.35 -10.45
C THR A 16 14.57 15.48 -11.35
N LEU A 17 13.25 15.66 -11.28
CA LEU A 17 12.31 15.02 -12.18
C LEU A 17 12.12 15.88 -13.43
N GLY A 18 12.50 15.33 -14.59
CA GLY A 18 12.28 16.00 -15.88
C GLY A 18 10.78 16.23 -16.16
N LYS A 19 10.45 17.27 -16.94
CA LYS A 19 9.07 17.65 -17.29
C LYS A 19 8.21 16.48 -17.80
N ARG A 20 8.81 15.58 -18.61
CA ARG A 20 8.11 14.38 -19.11
C ARG A 20 7.63 13.44 -17.99
N ARG A 21 8.43 13.26 -16.95
CA ARG A 21 8.07 12.42 -15.79
C ARG A 21 6.95 13.06 -14.96
N TRP A 22 6.96 14.38 -14.81
CA TRP A 22 5.88 15.10 -14.14
C TRP A 22 4.56 14.96 -14.89
N VAL A 23 4.57 15.13 -16.21
CA VAL A 23 3.38 14.94 -17.05
C VAL A 23 2.84 13.51 -16.91
N ALA A 24 3.72 12.50 -17.01
CA ALA A 24 3.32 11.10 -16.85
C ALA A 24 2.68 10.82 -15.47
N LEU A 25 3.22 11.39 -14.39
CA LEU A 25 2.68 11.25 -13.05
C LEU A 25 1.28 11.89 -12.89
N VAL A 26 1.09 13.06 -13.49
CA VAL A 26 -0.19 13.76 -13.48
C VAL A 26 -1.24 12.98 -14.28
N VAL A 27 -0.90 12.53 -15.48
CA VAL A 27 -1.79 11.72 -16.33
C VAL A 27 -2.17 10.42 -15.62
N LEU A 28 -1.21 9.71 -15.03
CA LEU A 28 -1.45 8.49 -14.27
C LEU A 28 -2.38 8.74 -13.08
N THR A 29 -2.15 9.82 -12.34
CA THR A 29 -2.99 10.18 -11.19
C THR A 29 -4.41 10.52 -11.63
N ALA A 30 -4.56 11.26 -12.73
CA ALA A 30 -5.87 11.57 -13.31
C ALA A 30 -6.60 10.31 -13.76
N GLY A 31 -5.91 9.37 -14.43
CA GLY A 31 -6.49 8.09 -14.85
C GLY A 31 -7.00 7.27 -13.67
N ILE A 32 -6.21 7.13 -12.61
CA ILE A 32 -6.65 6.44 -11.40
C ILE A 32 -7.86 7.15 -10.75
N ALA A 33 -7.85 8.47 -10.69
CA ALA A 33 -8.97 9.25 -10.13
C ALA A 33 -10.26 9.04 -10.93
N THR A 34 -10.18 8.98 -12.27
CA THR A 34 -11.33 8.72 -13.14
C THR A 34 -11.92 7.32 -12.90
N VAL A 35 -11.06 6.30 -12.81
CA VAL A 35 -11.50 4.92 -12.49
C VAL A 35 -12.17 4.85 -11.13
N GLN A 36 -11.60 5.48 -10.11
CA GLN A 36 -12.20 5.52 -8.77
C GLN A 36 -13.55 6.25 -8.74
N ALA A 37 -13.66 7.37 -9.45
CA ALA A 37 -14.92 8.12 -9.56
C ALA A 37 -16.02 7.28 -10.23
N SER A 38 -15.68 6.48 -11.25
CA SER A 38 -16.64 5.61 -11.91
C SER A 38 -17.17 4.49 -11.00
N GLN A 39 -16.31 3.94 -10.13
CA GLN A 39 -16.72 2.92 -9.16
C GLN A 39 -17.66 3.49 -8.08
N MET A 40 -17.43 4.72 -7.62
CA MET A 40 -18.31 5.38 -6.65
C MET A 40 -19.73 5.61 -7.20
N HIS A 41 -19.89 5.78 -8.51
CA HIS A 41 -21.21 5.91 -9.14
C HIS A 41 -21.94 4.57 -9.29
N SER A 42 -21.23 3.47 -9.35
CA SER A 42 -21.81 2.13 -9.49
C SER A 42 -22.32 1.55 -8.18
N ASP A 43 -21.72 1.92 -7.04
CA ASP A 43 -22.09 1.44 -5.70
C ASP A 43 -23.20 2.29 -5.01
N GLY A 44 -23.87 3.17 -5.74
CA GLY A 44 -24.83 4.17 -5.24
C GLY A 44 -26.16 3.64 -4.70
N SER A 45 -26.33 2.36 -4.42
CA SER A 45 -27.61 1.78 -3.94
C SER A 45 -27.52 0.96 -2.65
N GLY A 46 -26.49 1.13 -1.83
CA GLY A 46 -26.38 0.51 -0.51
C GLY A 46 -26.29 1.55 0.60
N ASP A 47 -27.29 1.56 1.46
CA ASP A 47 -27.42 2.17 2.80
C ASP A 47 -26.33 3.20 3.17
N ALA A 48 -26.46 4.41 2.62
CA ALA A 48 -25.59 5.52 2.91
C ALA A 48 -26.07 6.21 4.20
N GLY A 49 -25.71 5.63 5.36
CA GLY A 49 -25.62 6.44 6.57
C GLY A 49 -24.76 7.68 6.27
N GLU A 50 -25.07 8.79 6.90
CA GLU A 50 -24.47 10.12 6.71
C GLU A 50 -22.93 10.06 6.56
N LYS A 51 -22.45 9.76 5.34
CA LYS A 51 -21.01 9.67 5.05
C LYS A 51 -20.48 11.08 4.92
N ASN A 52 -19.70 11.53 5.90
CA ASN A 52 -18.96 12.80 5.82
C ASN A 52 -17.84 12.68 4.75
N VAL A 53 -18.23 12.83 3.48
CA VAL A 53 -17.31 12.76 2.31
C VAL A 53 -16.09 13.66 2.48
N PRO A 54 -16.22 14.95 2.94
CA PRO A 54 -15.05 15.81 3.13
C PRO A 54 -14.07 15.28 4.18
N LEU A 55 -14.58 14.70 5.27
CA LEU A 55 -13.73 14.07 6.31
C LEU A 55 -12.98 12.85 5.75
N GLY A 56 -13.66 12.01 4.97
CA GLY A 56 -13.05 10.85 4.31
C GLY A 56 -11.94 11.26 3.34
N LEU A 57 -12.16 12.29 2.50
CA LEU A 57 -11.16 12.82 1.58
C LEU A 57 -9.95 13.40 2.33
N MET A 58 -10.17 14.10 3.42
CA MET A 58 -9.10 14.63 4.27
C MET A 58 -8.27 13.49 4.86
N MET A 59 -8.89 12.47 5.44
CA MET A 59 -8.20 11.31 6.02
C MET A 59 -7.39 10.55 4.96
N ILE A 60 -7.95 10.28 3.79
CA ILE A 60 -7.24 9.61 2.68
C ILE A 60 -6.04 10.45 2.23
N SER A 61 -6.18 11.77 2.17
CA SER A 61 -5.08 12.66 1.78
C SER A 61 -3.93 12.63 2.78
N ILE A 62 -4.24 12.62 4.08
CA ILE A 62 -3.25 12.50 5.17
C ILE A 62 -2.53 11.16 5.06
N VAL A 63 -3.27 10.06 4.97
CA VAL A 63 -2.71 8.69 4.85
C VAL A 63 -1.84 8.56 3.60
N ALA A 64 -2.28 9.10 2.46
CA ALA A 64 -1.52 9.09 1.22
C ALA A 64 -0.20 9.87 1.34
N SER A 65 -0.23 11.01 2.03
CA SER A 65 0.94 11.84 2.27
C SER A 65 1.94 11.15 3.21
N LEU A 66 1.47 10.62 4.34
CA LEU A 66 2.31 9.86 5.28
C LEU A 66 2.92 8.63 4.63
N SER A 67 2.15 7.89 3.85
CA SER A 67 2.63 6.70 3.12
C SER A 67 3.68 7.07 2.05
N GLY A 68 3.48 8.20 1.35
CA GLY A 68 4.46 8.72 0.39
C GLY A 68 5.76 9.14 1.06
N PHE A 69 5.66 9.88 2.17
CA PHE A 69 6.79 10.28 2.99
C PHE A 69 7.56 9.07 3.52
N ALA A 70 6.87 8.12 4.16
CA ALA A 70 7.49 6.92 4.73
C ALA A 70 8.26 6.11 3.67
N GLY A 71 7.69 5.93 2.47
CA GLY A 71 8.36 5.20 1.39
C GLY A 71 9.63 5.88 0.90
N VAL A 72 9.62 7.21 0.77
CA VAL A 72 10.79 7.98 0.33
C VAL A 72 11.83 8.09 1.45
N TYR A 73 11.41 8.26 2.68
CA TYR A 73 12.30 8.24 3.84
C TYR A 73 13.00 6.89 3.97
N PHE A 74 12.25 5.79 3.81
CA PHE A 74 12.80 4.44 3.79
C PHE A 74 13.84 4.27 2.68
N GLU A 75 13.57 4.76 1.48
CA GLU A 75 14.53 4.77 0.37
C GLU A 75 15.82 5.53 0.73
N LYS A 76 15.68 6.74 1.29
CA LYS A 76 16.80 7.57 1.72
C LYS A 76 17.68 6.83 2.74
N VAL A 77 17.05 6.20 3.72
CA VAL A 77 17.73 5.45 4.77
C VAL A 77 18.39 4.18 4.23
N LEU A 78 17.75 3.45 3.31
CA LEU A 78 18.33 2.25 2.70
C LEU A 78 19.56 2.57 1.84
N LYS A 79 19.53 3.66 1.11
CA LYS A 79 20.62 4.06 0.19
C LYS A 79 21.74 4.81 0.91
N GLY A 80 21.41 5.50 2.00
CA GLY A 80 22.35 6.37 2.72
C GLY A 80 23.12 5.68 3.86
N SER A 81 22.88 4.41 4.15
CA SER A 81 23.54 3.73 5.27
C SER A 81 24.24 2.43 4.84
N PRO A 82 25.38 2.09 5.48
CA PRO A 82 26.11 0.86 5.20
C PRO A 82 25.41 -0.41 5.72
N ILE A 83 24.27 -0.25 6.40
CA ILE A 83 23.54 -1.36 7.00
C ILE A 83 22.93 -2.23 5.94
N SER A 84 22.98 -3.56 6.14
CA SER A 84 22.43 -4.50 5.19
C SER A 84 20.90 -4.37 5.08
N LEU A 85 20.37 -4.70 3.91
CA LEU A 85 18.92 -4.72 3.67
C LEU A 85 18.20 -5.68 4.63
N TRP A 86 18.82 -6.81 4.94
CA TRP A 86 18.29 -7.83 5.84
C TRP A 86 18.11 -7.29 7.26
N THR A 87 19.13 -6.64 7.80
CA THR A 87 19.10 -6.01 9.13
C THR A 87 17.98 -4.97 9.22
N ARG A 88 17.78 -4.17 8.18
CA ARG A 88 16.69 -3.19 8.12
C ARG A 88 15.31 -3.85 8.13
N ASN A 89 15.14 -4.92 7.36
CA ASN A 89 13.87 -5.65 7.36
C ASN A 89 13.58 -6.28 8.73
N VAL A 90 14.59 -6.80 9.42
CA VAL A 90 14.43 -7.29 10.80
C VAL A 90 13.98 -6.17 11.73
N HIS A 91 14.59 -4.99 11.67
CA HIS A 91 14.15 -3.85 12.49
C HIS A 91 12.70 -3.47 12.19
N LEU A 92 12.31 -3.39 10.91
CA LEU A 92 10.92 -3.09 10.53
C LEU A 92 9.95 -4.15 11.04
N ALA A 93 10.32 -5.43 10.95
CA ALA A 93 9.48 -6.52 11.45
C ALA A 93 9.32 -6.42 12.98
N LEU A 94 10.38 -6.13 13.73
CA LEU A 94 10.31 -5.94 15.18
C LEU A 94 9.39 -4.76 15.54
N PHE A 95 9.53 -3.61 14.89
CA PHE A 95 8.62 -2.47 15.11
C PHE A 95 7.17 -2.80 14.74
N SER A 96 6.95 -3.56 13.66
CA SER A 96 5.60 -3.98 13.28
C SER A 96 4.98 -4.90 14.33
N VAL A 97 5.73 -5.87 14.83
CA VAL A 97 5.28 -6.78 15.91
C VAL A 97 4.98 -5.98 17.19
N ALA A 98 5.85 -5.03 17.56
CA ALA A 98 5.64 -4.18 18.72
C ALA A 98 4.37 -3.32 18.57
N THR A 99 4.14 -2.74 17.37
CA THR A 99 2.95 -1.92 17.09
C THR A 99 1.67 -2.75 17.15
N VAL A 100 1.66 -3.93 16.54
CA VAL A 100 0.51 -4.85 16.58
C VAL A 100 0.28 -5.34 18.01
N GLY A 101 1.35 -5.69 18.73
CA GLY A 101 1.25 -6.08 20.14
C GLY A 101 0.64 -4.97 21.02
N LEU A 102 1.04 -3.72 20.78
CA LEU A 102 0.46 -2.58 21.49
C LEU A 102 -1.03 -2.39 21.16
N GLN A 103 -1.41 -2.54 19.89
CA GLN A 103 -2.82 -2.49 19.47
C GLN A 103 -3.66 -3.59 20.13
N VAL A 104 -3.11 -4.80 20.22
CA VAL A 104 -3.76 -5.93 20.89
C VAL A 104 -3.96 -5.66 22.38
N VAL A 105 -2.99 -5.07 23.06
CA VAL A 105 -3.06 -4.75 24.52
C VAL A 105 -3.95 -3.54 24.79
N SER A 106 -3.97 -2.54 23.91
CA SER A 106 -4.72 -1.29 24.10
C SER A 106 -6.13 -1.31 23.50
N GLY A 107 -6.44 -2.29 22.68
CA GLY A 107 -7.72 -2.39 21.98
C GLY A 107 -8.71 -3.30 22.70
N ASP A 108 -9.95 -3.23 22.28
CA ASP A 108 -11.13 -3.93 22.79
C ASP A 108 -11.06 -5.48 22.64
N PHE A 109 -9.88 -6.06 22.76
CA PHE A 109 -9.66 -7.50 22.64
C PHE A 109 -10.14 -8.29 23.86
N GLU A 110 -10.37 -7.62 25.00
CA GLU A 110 -10.89 -8.28 26.21
C GLU A 110 -12.30 -8.86 26.03
N GLU A 111 -13.12 -8.26 25.15
CA GLU A 111 -14.48 -8.77 24.87
C GLU A 111 -14.51 -9.94 23.86
N ALA A 112 -13.49 -10.06 23.00
CA ALA A 112 -13.51 -11.02 21.88
C ALA A 112 -12.89 -12.39 22.19
N CYS A 113 -12.02 -12.53 23.18
CA CYS A 113 -11.28 -13.78 23.41
C CYS A 113 -10.95 -14.07 24.87
N PRO A 114 -11.59 -15.10 25.49
CA PRO A 114 -11.28 -15.59 26.83
C PRO A 114 -10.03 -16.49 26.90
N HIS A 115 -9.33 -16.72 25.77
CA HIS A 115 -8.18 -17.63 25.67
C HIS A 115 -6.85 -16.88 25.47
N SER A 116 -5.73 -17.58 25.63
CA SER A 116 -4.40 -16.98 25.55
C SER A 116 -4.17 -16.27 24.20
N LEU A 117 -3.47 -15.15 24.21
CA LEU A 117 -3.15 -14.33 23.03
C LEU A 117 -2.52 -15.16 21.89
N ILE A 118 -1.71 -16.16 22.24
CA ILE A 118 -1.05 -17.05 21.27
C ILE A 118 -2.08 -17.94 20.58
N GLU A 119 -3.04 -18.48 21.34
CA GLU A 119 -4.09 -19.33 20.79
C GLU A 119 -4.99 -18.54 19.84
N TYR A 120 -5.32 -17.30 20.18
CA TYR A 120 -6.06 -16.38 19.31
C TYR A 120 -5.29 -16.09 18.00
N LEU A 121 -3.99 -15.80 18.07
CA LEU A 121 -3.18 -15.48 16.89
C LEU A 121 -2.97 -16.68 15.96
N VAL A 122 -3.02 -17.90 16.49
CA VAL A 122 -2.78 -19.14 15.73
C VAL A 122 -4.09 -19.84 15.36
N GLN A 123 -5.17 -19.54 16.07
CA GLN A 123 -6.50 -20.13 15.84
C GLN A 123 -7.01 -19.73 14.44
N GLY A 124 -7.28 -20.72 13.60
CA GLY A 124 -7.76 -20.50 12.24
C GLY A 124 -6.66 -20.38 11.17
N LEU A 125 -5.38 -20.45 11.53
CA LEU A 125 -4.27 -20.49 10.58
C LEU A 125 -4.16 -21.87 9.92
N GLY A 126 -5.02 -22.09 8.91
CA GLY A 126 -4.91 -23.24 8.03
C GLY A 126 -3.69 -23.14 7.08
N PRO A 127 -3.37 -24.24 6.34
CA PRO A 127 -2.22 -24.26 5.42
C PRO A 127 -2.28 -23.18 4.34
N VAL A 128 -3.47 -22.77 3.93
CA VAL A 128 -3.67 -21.66 2.96
C VAL A 128 -3.26 -20.33 3.57
N ALA A 129 -3.60 -20.07 4.85
CA ALA A 129 -3.20 -18.86 5.55
C ALA A 129 -1.67 -18.79 5.72
N TRP A 130 -1.01 -19.90 6.04
CA TRP A 130 0.44 -19.97 6.10
C TRP A 130 1.10 -19.71 4.74
N ALA A 131 0.57 -20.27 3.65
CA ALA A 131 1.04 -19.99 2.31
C ALA A 131 0.92 -18.48 1.98
N TYR A 132 -0.19 -17.86 2.34
CA TYR A 132 -0.39 -16.41 2.16
C TYR A 132 0.64 -15.59 2.95
N VAL A 133 0.90 -15.93 4.21
CA VAL A 133 1.90 -15.25 5.05
C VAL A 133 3.30 -15.34 4.42
N ILE A 134 3.69 -16.51 3.93
CA ILE A 134 5.00 -16.73 3.28
C ILE A 134 5.11 -15.87 2.01
N ILE A 135 4.08 -15.85 1.16
CA ILE A 135 4.04 -15.07 -0.07
C ILE A 135 4.14 -13.57 0.25
N GLN A 136 3.42 -13.11 1.27
CA GLN A 136 3.47 -11.71 1.71
C GLN A 136 4.84 -11.31 2.27
N ALA A 137 5.45 -12.18 3.06
CA ALA A 137 6.80 -11.95 3.59
C ALA A 137 7.83 -11.87 2.46
N ALA A 138 7.80 -12.81 1.52
CA ALA A 138 8.67 -12.81 0.34
C ALA A 138 8.46 -11.55 -0.52
N GLY A 139 7.20 -11.16 -0.73
CA GLY A 139 6.83 -9.92 -1.43
C GLY A 139 7.39 -8.68 -0.75
N GLY A 140 7.31 -8.59 0.58
CA GLY A 140 7.89 -7.50 1.36
C GLY A 140 9.41 -7.38 1.20
N LEU A 141 10.12 -8.51 1.24
CA LEU A 141 11.57 -8.55 1.01
C LEU A 141 11.93 -8.12 -0.42
N LEU A 142 11.18 -8.60 -1.42
CA LEU A 142 11.36 -8.20 -2.81
C LEU A 142 11.16 -6.70 -3.00
N ILE A 143 10.12 -6.13 -2.40
CA ILE A 143 9.84 -4.69 -2.44
C ILE A 143 11.00 -3.90 -1.83
N ALA A 144 11.53 -4.33 -0.70
CA ALA A 144 12.68 -3.68 -0.07
C ALA A 144 13.93 -3.74 -0.97
N ALA A 145 14.17 -4.86 -1.64
CA ALA A 145 15.23 -4.99 -2.63
C ALA A 145 15.03 -4.03 -3.82
N VAL A 146 13.82 -3.95 -4.37
CA VAL A 146 13.51 -3.02 -5.46
C VAL A 146 13.75 -1.56 -5.03
N ILE A 147 13.35 -1.16 -3.84
CA ILE A 147 13.59 0.20 -3.34
C ILE A 147 15.08 0.49 -3.18
N LYS A 148 15.88 -0.49 -2.74
CA LYS A 148 17.32 -0.32 -2.56
C LYS A 148 18.07 -0.19 -3.88
N TYR A 149 17.77 -1.05 -4.84
CA TYR A 149 18.53 -1.13 -6.10
C TYR A 149 17.95 -0.29 -7.24
N ALA A 150 16.67 0.03 -7.17
CA ALA A 150 16.02 0.92 -8.12
C ALA A 150 15.59 2.22 -7.43
N ASP A 151 14.27 2.44 -7.30
CA ASP A 151 13.72 3.56 -6.55
C ASP A 151 12.22 3.35 -6.24
N ASN A 152 11.70 4.18 -5.33
CA ASN A 152 10.31 4.12 -4.93
C ASN A 152 9.33 4.59 -6.03
N ILE A 153 9.80 5.41 -6.96
CA ILE A 153 9.01 5.86 -8.13
C ILE A 153 8.80 4.68 -9.08
N LEU A 154 9.85 3.93 -9.39
CA LEU A 154 9.76 2.73 -10.23
C LEU A 154 8.83 1.68 -9.62
N LYS A 155 8.91 1.49 -8.30
CA LYS A 155 7.96 0.66 -7.56
C LYS A 155 6.51 1.11 -7.79
N ALA A 156 6.24 2.42 -7.73
CA ALA A 156 4.90 2.95 -7.94
C ALA A 156 4.37 2.68 -9.36
N PHE A 157 5.21 2.82 -10.37
CA PHE A 157 4.86 2.43 -11.74
C PHE A 157 4.61 0.94 -11.88
N ALA A 158 5.48 0.09 -11.32
CA ALA A 158 5.29 -1.36 -11.33
C ALA A 158 3.97 -1.77 -10.67
N THR A 159 3.60 -1.13 -9.56
CA THR A 159 2.31 -1.37 -8.91
C THR A 159 1.13 -0.99 -9.81
N SER A 160 1.24 0.11 -10.56
CA SER A 160 0.19 0.53 -11.51
C SER A 160 0.03 -0.49 -12.64
N VAL A 161 1.13 -1.00 -13.19
CA VAL A 161 1.10 -2.07 -14.19
C VAL A 161 0.50 -3.35 -13.62
N ALA A 162 0.85 -3.70 -12.38
CA ALA A 162 0.29 -4.88 -11.71
C ALA A 162 -1.23 -4.79 -11.57
N ILE A 163 -1.79 -3.61 -11.27
CA ILE A 163 -3.25 -3.40 -11.21
C ILE A 163 -3.90 -3.71 -12.55
N LEU A 164 -3.31 -3.25 -13.67
CA LEU A 164 -3.82 -3.54 -15.01
C LEU A 164 -3.79 -5.05 -15.31
N VAL A 165 -2.68 -5.72 -14.98
CA VAL A 165 -2.54 -7.16 -15.16
C VAL A 165 -3.57 -7.92 -14.32
N ILE A 166 -3.76 -7.54 -13.05
CA ILE A 166 -4.75 -8.16 -12.17
C ILE A 166 -6.16 -7.97 -12.74
N ALA A 167 -6.51 -6.77 -13.21
CA ALA A 167 -7.81 -6.50 -13.79
C ALA A 167 -8.07 -7.37 -15.07
N LEU A 168 -7.07 -7.50 -15.94
CA LEU A 168 -7.15 -8.36 -17.12
C LEU A 168 -7.31 -9.84 -16.75
N VAL A 169 -6.50 -10.34 -15.81
CA VAL A 169 -6.61 -11.72 -15.33
C VAL A 169 -7.97 -11.97 -14.68
N SER A 170 -8.46 -11.02 -13.85
CA SER A 170 -9.78 -11.13 -13.22
C SER A 170 -10.91 -11.16 -14.24
N SER A 171 -10.80 -10.37 -15.31
CA SER A 171 -11.78 -10.39 -16.40
C SER A 171 -11.78 -11.72 -17.15
N LEU A 172 -10.60 -12.27 -17.46
CA LEU A 172 -10.46 -13.50 -18.24
C LEU A 172 -10.87 -14.76 -17.46
N PHE A 173 -10.50 -14.85 -16.18
CA PHE A 173 -10.69 -16.08 -15.38
C PHE A 173 -11.94 -16.04 -14.50
N PHE A 174 -12.37 -14.86 -14.07
CA PHE A 174 -13.51 -14.71 -13.15
C PHE A 174 -14.73 -14.04 -13.79
N GLY A 175 -14.69 -13.73 -15.10
CA GLY A 175 -15.79 -13.07 -15.81
C GLY A 175 -16.11 -11.68 -15.26
N PHE A 176 -15.14 -11.01 -14.64
CA PHE A 176 -15.30 -9.65 -14.11
C PHE A 176 -15.53 -8.69 -15.28
N ALA A 177 -16.70 -8.04 -15.31
CA ALA A 177 -17.02 -7.05 -16.33
C ALA A 177 -16.18 -5.79 -16.12
N LEU A 178 -15.20 -5.56 -16.97
CA LEU A 178 -14.47 -4.30 -17.02
C LEU A 178 -15.41 -3.21 -17.52
N SER A 179 -15.56 -2.14 -16.74
CA SER A 179 -16.31 -0.96 -17.18
C SER A 179 -15.65 -0.36 -18.43
N THR A 180 -16.47 0.18 -19.35
CA THR A 180 -15.99 0.89 -20.55
C THR A 180 -15.07 2.07 -20.25
N LEU A 181 -15.11 2.60 -19.02
CA LEU A 181 -14.22 3.65 -18.53
C LEU A 181 -12.83 3.14 -18.11
N PHE A 182 -12.61 1.82 -18.12
CA PHE A 182 -11.31 1.24 -17.80
C PHE A 182 -10.34 1.28 -18.99
N PHE A 183 -10.85 1.33 -20.22
CA PHE A 183 -10.10 1.47 -21.47
C PHE A 183 -10.11 2.92 -21.96
#